data_b99a7123b0b771b20343d8ac7c8a8a21
#
_entry.id   b99a7123b0b771b20343d8ac7c8a8a21
#
_cell.length_a   1.000
_cell.length_b   1.000
_cell.length_c   1.000
_cell.angle_alpha   90.00
_cell.angle_beta   90.00
_cell.angle_gamma   90.00
#
_symmetry.space_group_name_H-M   'P 1'
#
loop_
_entity.id
_entity.type
_entity.pdbx_description
1 polymer ?
#
loop_
_entity_poly.entity_id
_entity_poly.type
_entity_poly.pdbx_seq_one_letter_code
_entity_poly.pdbx_strand_id
1 'polypeptide(L)'
;MRYLKRMAAVQLVAMLCLALVACTSDWDRWMNNLRKDPIATARWPGLEPLGREETTGEGYKPRPPKINRCYRRTIPLEEAFTQVMTTAEQEGWQEDQNLRYSESRVAQKQPEDNKATLILTSGTTGCESYHHAGFRITMTYE
;
A
#
# COMPACT_ATOMS: atom_id res chain seq x y z
N MET A 1 36.96 16.64 -37.93
CA MET A 1 35.67 17.28 -37.57
C MET A 1 34.46 16.32 -37.43
N ARG A 2 34.38 15.20 -38.12
CA ARG A 2 33.23 14.26 -38.01
C ARG A 2 33.21 13.46 -36.70
N TYR A 3 34.36 13.20 -36.09
CA TYR A 3 34.44 12.46 -34.82
C TYR A 3 33.98 13.27 -33.60
N LEU A 4 34.32 14.57 -33.54
CA LEU A 4 33.85 15.43 -32.44
C LEU A 4 32.34 15.58 -32.38
N LYS A 5 31.68 15.64 -33.55
CA LYS A 5 30.21 15.74 -33.61
C LYS A 5 29.51 14.46 -33.13
N ARG A 6 30.14 13.29 -33.36
CA ARG A 6 29.56 12.01 -32.89
C ARG A 6 29.73 11.83 -31.37
N MET A 7 30.86 12.27 -30.80
CA MET A 7 31.05 12.20 -29.34
C MET A 7 30.13 13.15 -28.59
N ALA A 8 29.86 14.35 -29.10
CA ALA A 8 28.93 15.30 -28.51
C ALA A 8 27.49 14.78 -28.53
N ALA A 9 27.07 14.10 -29.61
CA ALA A 9 25.73 13.51 -29.70
C ALA A 9 25.52 12.35 -28.69
N VAL A 10 26.52 11.50 -28.51
CA VAL A 10 26.48 10.39 -27.53
C VAL A 10 26.42 10.90 -26.11
N GLN A 11 27.14 11.96 -25.75
CA GLN A 11 27.10 12.57 -24.43
C GLN A 11 25.73 13.23 -24.16
N LEU A 12 25.13 13.86 -25.16
CA LEU A 12 23.79 14.49 -25.00
C LEU A 12 22.71 13.45 -24.76
N VAL A 13 22.75 12.34 -25.47
CA VAL A 13 21.81 11.22 -25.29
C VAL A 13 21.99 10.57 -23.90
N ALA A 14 23.21 10.37 -23.46
CA ALA A 14 23.49 9.83 -22.12
C ALA A 14 22.99 10.76 -20.99
N MET A 15 23.18 12.08 -21.12
CA MET A 15 22.63 13.06 -20.17
C MET A 15 21.10 13.10 -20.18
N LEU A 16 20.48 12.96 -21.35
CA LEU A 16 19.00 12.92 -21.46
C LEU A 16 18.43 11.67 -20.80
N CYS A 17 19.08 10.52 -20.96
CA CYS A 17 18.67 9.27 -20.30
C CYS A 17 18.82 9.33 -18.78
N LEU A 18 19.84 9.98 -18.24
CA LEU A 18 20.03 10.18 -16.80
C LEU A 18 18.99 11.12 -16.20
N ALA A 19 18.53 12.13 -16.94
CA ALA A 19 17.48 13.05 -16.50
C ALA A 19 16.10 12.39 -16.42
N LEU A 20 15.83 11.38 -17.24
CA LEU A 20 14.56 10.66 -17.23
C LEU A 20 14.40 9.65 -16.07
N VAL A 21 15.51 9.25 -15.44
CA VAL A 21 15.49 8.34 -14.28
C VAL A 21 15.25 9.07 -12.96
N ALA A 22 15.38 10.40 -12.94
CA ALA A 22 15.35 11.22 -11.71
C ALA A 22 13.96 11.73 -11.30
N CYS A 23 12.87 11.37 -12.00
CA CYS A 23 11.52 11.88 -11.73
C CYS A 23 10.52 10.82 -11.23
N THR A 24 10.94 9.93 -10.35
CA THR A 24 9.95 9.22 -9.54
C THR A 24 9.51 10.17 -8.42
N SER A 25 8.22 10.53 -8.41
CA SER A 25 7.68 11.36 -7.33
C SER A 25 7.78 10.59 -6.00
N ASP A 26 7.88 11.31 -4.88
CA ASP A 26 7.83 10.68 -3.56
C ASP A 26 6.57 9.83 -3.40
N TRP A 27 5.47 10.27 -3.99
CA TRP A 27 4.21 9.53 -4.01
C TRP A 27 4.36 8.15 -4.70
N ASP A 28 5.02 8.08 -5.86
CA ASP A 28 5.26 6.82 -6.58
C ASP A 28 6.14 5.88 -5.77
N ARG A 29 7.17 6.42 -5.11
CA ARG A 29 8.07 5.65 -4.24
C ARG A 29 7.27 5.05 -3.08
N TRP A 30 6.46 5.83 -2.40
CA TRP A 30 5.66 5.37 -1.27
C TRP A 30 4.57 4.38 -1.69
N MET A 31 3.88 4.63 -2.80
CA MET A 31 2.92 3.67 -3.35
C MET A 31 3.58 2.34 -3.73
N ASN A 32 4.76 2.38 -4.33
CA ASN A 32 5.51 1.18 -4.64
C ASN A 32 5.95 0.42 -3.38
N ASN A 33 6.30 1.12 -2.31
CA ASN A 33 6.63 0.50 -1.03
C ASN A 33 5.40 -0.18 -0.40
N LEU A 34 4.22 0.45 -0.44
CA LEU A 34 2.98 -0.20 0.01
C LEU A 34 2.67 -1.47 -0.79
N ARG A 35 2.83 -1.43 -2.12
CA ARG A 35 2.58 -2.59 -2.99
C ARG A 35 3.57 -3.74 -2.77
N LYS A 36 4.79 -3.43 -2.34
CA LYS A 36 5.83 -4.42 -2.03
C LYS A 36 5.72 -4.98 -0.62
N ASP A 37 4.96 -4.33 0.25
CA ASP A 37 4.72 -4.87 1.60
C ASP A 37 3.99 -6.21 1.48
N PRO A 38 4.45 -7.27 2.17
CA PRO A 38 3.83 -8.58 2.10
C PRO A 38 2.34 -8.60 2.43
N ILE A 39 1.86 -7.68 3.29
CA ILE A 39 0.43 -7.53 3.59
C ILE A 39 -0.38 -7.19 2.34
N ALA A 40 0.17 -6.45 1.39
CA ALA A 40 -0.54 -6.10 0.15
C ALA A 40 -0.90 -7.32 -0.70
N THR A 41 -0.16 -8.42 -0.60
CA THR A 41 -0.35 -9.62 -1.42
C THR A 41 -0.67 -10.87 -0.63
N ALA A 42 -0.60 -10.82 0.69
CA ALA A 42 -0.88 -11.95 1.57
C ALA A 42 -2.31 -12.48 1.38
N ARG A 43 -2.48 -13.73 1.70
CA ARG A 43 -3.79 -14.40 1.69
C ARG A 43 -3.98 -15.13 3.01
N TRP A 44 -5.19 -15.08 3.51
CA TRP A 44 -5.55 -15.69 4.78
C TRP A 44 -6.74 -16.64 4.58
N PRO A 45 -6.74 -17.81 5.21
CA PRO A 45 -7.90 -18.69 5.22
C PRO A 45 -9.15 -17.95 5.70
N GLY A 46 -10.26 -18.10 4.96
CA GLY A 46 -11.53 -17.45 5.31
C GLY A 46 -11.63 -15.96 5.00
N LEU A 47 -10.62 -15.37 4.35
CA LEU A 47 -10.65 -14.03 3.77
C LEU A 47 -10.46 -14.11 2.26
N GLU A 48 -11.56 -14.02 1.53
CA GLU A 48 -11.55 -14.04 0.08
C GLU A 48 -11.51 -12.62 -0.48
N PRO A 49 -10.47 -12.23 -1.23
CA PRO A 49 -10.39 -10.89 -1.80
C PRO A 49 -11.51 -10.65 -2.81
N LEU A 50 -12.15 -9.49 -2.73
CA LEU A 50 -13.18 -9.03 -3.63
C LEU A 50 -12.61 -7.98 -4.57
N GLY A 51 -12.73 -8.22 -5.88
CA GLY A 51 -12.25 -7.29 -6.89
C GLY A 51 -10.72 -7.08 -6.88
N ARG A 52 -10.33 -5.91 -7.36
CA ARG A 52 -8.93 -5.45 -7.37
C ARG A 52 -8.68 -4.52 -6.19
N GLU A 53 -7.42 -4.30 -5.87
CA GLU A 53 -7.05 -3.23 -4.93
C GLU A 53 -7.53 -1.88 -5.46
N GLU A 54 -8.06 -1.05 -4.58
CA GLU A 54 -8.38 0.33 -4.88
C GLU A 54 -7.26 1.22 -4.35
N THR A 55 -6.70 2.04 -5.24
CA THR A 55 -5.65 3.00 -4.88
C THR A 55 -6.20 4.41 -4.91
N THR A 56 -5.82 5.23 -3.95
CA THR A 56 -6.18 6.64 -3.90
C THR A 56 -4.93 7.48 -3.69
N GLY A 57 -4.98 8.73 -4.11
CA GLY A 57 -3.90 9.69 -3.90
C GLY A 57 -3.37 10.30 -5.19
N GLU A 58 -3.73 9.75 -6.35
CA GLU A 58 -3.40 10.35 -7.64
C GLU A 58 -4.41 11.45 -7.99
N GLY A 59 -3.94 12.60 -8.49
CA GLY A 59 -4.78 13.69 -8.95
C GLY A 59 -4.24 15.08 -8.62
N TYR A 60 -5.02 16.12 -8.97
CA TYR A 60 -4.64 17.54 -8.85
C TYR A 60 -4.34 18.01 -7.41
N LYS A 61 -4.93 17.34 -6.40
CA LYS A 61 -4.54 17.51 -4.99
C LYS A 61 -3.95 16.20 -4.50
N PRO A 62 -2.62 16.10 -4.37
CA PRO A 62 -1.99 14.88 -3.94
C PRO A 62 -2.47 14.52 -2.52
N ARG A 63 -3.06 13.34 -2.41
CA ARG A 63 -3.39 12.72 -1.13
C ARG A 63 -2.31 11.70 -0.79
N PRO A 64 -2.12 11.36 0.48
CA PRO A 64 -1.24 10.26 0.84
C PRO A 64 -1.56 8.99 0.05
N PRO A 65 -0.55 8.25 -0.43
CA PRO A 65 -0.77 7.00 -1.13
C PRO A 65 -1.50 6.02 -0.21
N LYS A 66 -2.53 5.39 -0.73
CA LYS A 66 -3.38 4.47 0.01
C LYS A 66 -3.79 3.29 -0.86
N ILE A 67 -3.76 2.10 -0.26
CA ILE A 67 -4.28 0.86 -0.84
C ILE A 67 -5.43 0.38 0.03
N ASN A 68 -6.58 0.13 -0.58
CA ASN A 68 -7.72 -0.54 0.05
C ASN A 68 -7.95 -1.90 -0.59
N ARG A 69 -8.23 -2.89 0.22
CA ARG A 69 -8.64 -4.22 -0.21
C ARG A 69 -9.86 -4.66 0.57
N CYS A 70 -10.87 -5.12 -0.14
CA CYS A 70 -12.10 -5.62 0.40
C CYS A 70 -12.12 -7.15 0.36
N TYR A 71 -12.68 -7.76 1.40
CA TYR A 71 -12.74 -9.21 1.53
C TYR A 71 -14.13 -9.67 1.93
N ARG A 72 -14.56 -10.80 1.36
CA ARG A 72 -15.60 -11.61 1.94
C ARG A 72 -15.01 -12.42 3.09
N ARG A 73 -15.62 -12.34 4.25
CA ARG A 73 -15.16 -13.04 5.44
C ARG A 73 -16.08 -14.22 5.75
N THR A 74 -15.51 -15.40 5.91
CA THR A 74 -16.20 -16.66 6.24
C THR A 74 -15.82 -17.21 7.61
N ILE A 75 -14.95 -16.53 8.34
CA ILE A 75 -14.46 -16.87 9.69
C ILE A 75 -14.91 -15.80 10.70
N PRO A 76 -14.87 -16.07 12.00
CA PRO A 76 -15.12 -15.07 13.04
C PRO A 76 -14.23 -13.83 12.88
N LEU A 77 -14.75 -12.67 13.26
CA LEU A 77 -14.03 -11.40 13.09
C LEU A 77 -12.70 -11.37 13.85
N GLU A 78 -12.69 -11.83 15.09
CA GLU A 78 -11.47 -11.86 15.91
C GLU A 78 -10.40 -12.79 15.32
N GLU A 79 -10.82 -13.89 14.70
CA GLU A 79 -9.90 -14.79 14.00
C GLU A 79 -9.29 -14.09 12.78
N ALA A 80 -10.12 -13.36 12.00
CA ALA A 80 -9.64 -12.56 10.87
C ALA A 80 -8.62 -11.50 11.31
N PHE A 81 -8.93 -10.76 12.37
CA PHE A 81 -7.98 -9.80 12.94
C PHE A 81 -6.68 -10.48 13.38
N THR A 82 -6.78 -11.57 14.11
CA THR A 82 -5.61 -12.31 14.62
C THR A 82 -4.71 -12.79 13.48
N GLN A 83 -5.27 -13.39 12.43
CA GLN A 83 -4.50 -13.89 11.29
C GLN A 83 -3.76 -12.75 10.58
N VAL A 84 -4.45 -11.65 10.28
CA VAL A 84 -3.83 -10.51 9.58
C VAL A 84 -2.81 -9.81 10.45
N MET A 85 -3.12 -9.56 11.73
CA MET A 85 -2.19 -8.91 12.65
C MET A 85 -0.95 -9.76 12.93
N THR A 86 -1.06 -11.07 13.08
CA THR A 86 0.09 -11.96 13.22
C THR A 86 1.03 -11.86 12.00
N THR A 87 0.46 -11.85 10.79
CA THR A 87 1.25 -11.64 9.57
C THR A 87 1.90 -10.26 9.57
N ALA A 88 1.15 -9.23 9.95
CA ALA A 88 1.66 -7.86 10.00
C ALA A 88 2.83 -7.72 10.99
N GLU A 89 2.73 -8.29 12.17
CA GLU A 89 3.79 -8.27 13.19
C GLU A 89 5.06 -8.97 12.70
N GLN A 90 4.94 -10.08 11.99
CA GLN A 90 6.08 -10.77 11.35
C GLN A 90 6.79 -9.89 10.33
N GLU A 91 6.06 -8.98 9.69
CA GLU A 91 6.57 -8.04 8.70
C GLU A 91 6.97 -6.68 9.31
N GLY A 92 7.01 -6.58 10.62
CA GLY A 92 7.51 -5.42 11.36
C GLY A 92 6.47 -4.33 11.61
N TRP A 93 5.18 -4.62 11.42
CA TRP A 93 4.11 -3.75 11.87
C TRP A 93 3.91 -3.90 13.38
N GLN A 94 3.57 -2.83 14.07
CA GLN A 94 3.31 -2.82 15.50
C GLN A 94 1.86 -2.41 15.74
N GLU A 95 1.06 -3.30 16.35
CA GLU A 95 -0.33 -2.99 16.72
C GLU A 95 -0.37 -1.88 17.77
N ASP A 96 -1.20 -0.86 17.52
CA ASP A 96 -1.50 0.18 18.50
C ASP A 96 -2.63 -0.31 19.41
N GLN A 97 -2.27 -0.74 20.63
CA GLN A 97 -3.22 -1.28 21.60
C GLN A 97 -4.26 -0.24 22.07
N ASN A 98 -3.97 1.06 21.95
CA ASN A 98 -4.91 2.13 22.31
C ASN A 98 -5.98 2.32 21.23
N LEU A 99 -5.75 1.84 20.01
CA LEU A 99 -6.67 1.89 18.87
C LEU A 99 -7.29 0.53 18.57
N ARG A 100 -7.39 -0.32 19.58
CA ARG A 100 -8.03 -1.63 19.50
C ARG A 100 -9.51 -1.53 19.85
N TYR A 101 -10.36 -1.57 18.83
CA TYR A 101 -11.81 -1.53 18.97
C TYR A 101 -12.44 -2.86 18.57
N SER A 102 -13.72 -3.07 18.93
CA SER A 102 -14.46 -4.29 18.56
C SER A 102 -14.49 -4.53 17.03
N GLU A 103 -14.49 -3.46 16.24
CA GLU A 103 -14.64 -3.53 14.78
C GLU A 103 -13.41 -3.07 14.01
N SER A 104 -12.31 -2.75 14.70
CA SER A 104 -11.09 -2.32 14.03
C SER A 104 -9.82 -2.63 14.80
N ARG A 105 -8.72 -2.76 14.05
CA ARG A 105 -7.35 -2.84 14.55
C ARG A 105 -6.50 -1.87 13.74
N VAL A 106 -5.51 -1.29 14.38
CA VAL A 106 -4.57 -0.37 13.75
C VAL A 106 -3.15 -0.83 14.08
N ALA A 107 -2.30 -0.87 13.09
CA ALA A 107 -0.87 -1.09 13.27
C ALA A 107 -0.07 -0.04 12.51
N GLN A 108 1.14 0.20 12.96
CA GLN A 108 2.04 1.19 12.41
C GLN A 108 3.39 0.57 12.10
N LYS A 109 4.02 1.08 11.06
CA LYS A 109 5.39 0.73 10.66
C LYS A 109 6.09 2.00 10.25
N GLN A 110 7.34 2.15 10.60
CA GLN A 110 8.12 3.35 10.25
C GLN A 110 9.23 2.96 9.28
N PRO A 111 8.92 2.82 7.98
CA PRO A 111 9.95 2.63 6.97
C PRO A 111 10.62 3.97 6.67
N GLU A 112 11.92 4.03 6.87
CA GLU A 112 12.72 5.26 6.68
C GLU A 112 12.20 6.42 7.53
N ASP A 113 11.93 7.58 6.91
CA ASP A 113 11.49 8.82 7.58
C ASP A 113 9.96 8.98 7.61
N ASN A 114 9.19 8.03 7.09
CA ASN A 114 7.75 8.12 6.97
C ASN A 114 7.04 7.07 7.82
N LYS A 115 5.83 7.40 8.24
CA LYS A 115 4.96 6.51 8.98
C LYS A 115 3.96 5.86 8.04
N ALA A 116 3.94 4.53 8.04
CA ALA A 116 2.91 3.75 7.38
C ALA A 116 1.88 3.28 8.41
N THR A 117 0.60 3.34 8.05
CA THR A 117 -0.51 2.91 8.90
C THR A 117 -1.29 1.80 8.20
N LEU A 118 -1.50 0.70 8.90
CA LEU A 118 -2.36 -0.42 8.53
C LEU A 118 -3.63 -0.34 9.37
N ILE A 119 -4.78 -0.35 8.72
CA ILE A 119 -6.09 -0.31 9.37
C ILE A 119 -6.90 -1.51 8.89
N LEU A 120 -7.32 -2.32 9.83
CA LEU A 120 -8.25 -3.42 9.61
C LEU A 120 -9.63 -3.01 10.14
N THR A 121 -10.66 -3.18 9.33
CA THR A 121 -12.04 -2.85 9.74
C THR A 121 -13.01 -3.95 9.34
N SER A 122 -14.02 -4.18 10.20
CA SER A 122 -15.18 -4.97 9.85
C SER A 122 -16.19 -4.15 9.03
N GLY A 123 -17.11 -4.85 8.37
CA GLY A 123 -18.24 -4.23 7.67
C GLY A 123 -17.95 -3.83 6.22
N THR A 124 -18.88 -3.07 5.65
CA THR A 124 -18.91 -2.71 4.23
C THR A 124 -18.38 -1.31 3.94
N THR A 125 -18.14 -0.50 4.96
CA THR A 125 -17.67 0.88 4.80
C THR A 125 -16.37 0.95 4.02
N GLY A 126 -16.36 1.69 2.91
CA GLY A 126 -15.24 1.76 1.97
C GLY A 126 -15.12 0.55 1.04
N CYS A 127 -16.12 -0.33 1.05
CA CYS A 127 -16.25 -1.49 0.16
C CYS A 127 -17.65 -1.57 -0.44
N GLU A 128 -18.31 -0.43 -0.59
CA GLU A 128 -19.72 -0.34 -1.00
C GLU A 128 -19.98 -0.94 -2.39
N SER A 129 -18.96 -0.99 -3.24
CA SER A 129 -19.00 -1.64 -4.55
C SER A 129 -19.13 -3.17 -4.48
N TYR A 130 -18.94 -3.75 -3.29
CA TYR A 130 -18.92 -5.21 -3.09
C TYR A 130 -19.97 -5.64 -2.08
N HIS A 131 -21.10 -6.15 -2.53
CA HIS A 131 -22.28 -6.51 -1.71
C HIS A 131 -22.02 -7.53 -0.59
N HIS A 132 -20.93 -8.25 -0.65
CA HIS A 132 -20.58 -9.29 0.33
C HIS A 132 -19.31 -8.98 1.11
N ALA A 133 -18.84 -7.73 1.05
CA ALA A 133 -17.71 -7.30 1.84
C ALA A 133 -18.04 -7.35 3.33
N GLY A 134 -17.17 -7.95 4.12
CA GLY A 134 -17.33 -8.06 5.58
C GLY A 134 -16.00 -7.77 6.30
N PHE A 135 -14.96 -7.42 5.54
CA PHE A 135 -13.65 -7.10 6.08
C PHE A 135 -12.87 -6.24 5.09
N ARG A 136 -12.15 -5.24 5.61
CA ARG A 136 -11.32 -4.34 4.81
C ARG A 136 -9.93 -4.19 5.41
N ILE A 137 -8.94 -4.18 4.54
CA ILE A 137 -7.55 -3.84 4.85
C ILE A 137 -7.21 -2.54 4.13
N THR A 138 -6.74 -1.55 4.87
CA THR A 138 -6.26 -0.28 4.35
C THR A 138 -4.81 -0.10 4.76
N MET A 139 -3.94 0.21 3.82
CA MET A 139 -2.56 0.65 4.07
C MET A 139 -2.37 2.05 3.51
N THR A 140 -1.75 2.93 4.27
CA THR A 140 -1.49 4.31 3.86
C THR A 140 -0.18 4.82 4.43
N TYR A 141 0.42 5.81 3.77
CA TYR A 141 1.47 6.65 4.36
C TYR A 141 0.84 7.93 4.93
N GLU A 142 1.47 8.43 6.01
CA GLU A 142 1.16 9.73 6.61
C GLU A 142 2.27 10.73 6.31
#